data_ef1073368548366e6425a1620868c32a
#
_entry.id   ef1073368548366e6425a1620868c32a
#
_cell.length_a   1.000
_cell.length_b   1.000
_cell.length_c   1.000
_cell.angle_alpha   90.00
_cell.angle_beta   90.00
_cell.angle_gamma   90.00
#
_symmetry.space_group_name_H-M   'P 1'
#
loop_
_entity.id
_entity.type
_entity.pdbx_description
1 polymer ?
#
loop_
_entity_poly.entity_id
_entity_poly.type
_entity_poly.pdbx_seq_one_letter_code
_entity_poly.pdbx_strand_id
1 'polypeptide(L)'
;MKAYLTLFIGVVAVSFAAVFIRLADAPPMVIATCRMVIAAAVLLPIASIKSMKGLRRLSKRDVSLILLSSIFLALHFGLWITSLDYTSIASSVVLVTSHPAFVAILSYFLWRERLNRLIIGGIIVALAGVVVINYNGLSFDYQSLLGNLLALLAAFAMGVYLIIGGQLKTRIDLLSYLALIYSGAAVILLAATLIMGYSLSGYSGQTYLMMVLLALVPQLIGHSSLNLAVRLVPVTLVSVAILGEPVGATLLGGLILGELPTVNEIVGGLLILGGIFIVLRHTSPGLTDGITR
;
A
#
# COMPACT_ATOMS: atom_id res chain seq x y z
N MET A 1 16.23 11.35 10.79
CA MET A 1 16.93 10.92 9.55
C MET A 1 16.54 9.50 9.14
N LYS A 2 16.70 8.46 10.00
CA LYS A 2 16.35 7.05 9.64
C LYS A 2 14.90 6.87 9.13
N ALA A 3 13.90 7.46 9.80
CA ALA A 3 12.50 7.33 9.43
C ALA A 3 12.19 7.85 8.02
N TYR A 4 12.72 9.01 7.67
CA TYR A 4 12.50 9.62 6.34
C TYR A 4 13.22 8.86 5.23
N LEU A 5 14.42 8.34 5.50
CA LEU A 5 15.12 7.46 4.57
C LEU A 5 14.33 6.17 4.34
N THR A 6 13.77 5.59 5.40
CA THR A 6 12.92 4.39 5.31
C THR A 6 11.66 4.65 4.48
N LEU A 7 11.01 5.81 4.69
CA LEU A 7 9.86 6.23 3.87
C LEU A 7 10.25 6.40 2.40
N PHE A 8 11.35 7.09 2.13
CA PHE A 8 11.83 7.30 0.76
C PHE A 8 12.12 5.97 0.04
N ILE A 9 12.86 5.05 0.69
CA ILE A 9 13.12 3.70 0.14
C ILE A 9 11.79 2.97 -0.10
N GLY A 10 10.86 3.06 0.84
CA GLY A 10 9.55 2.44 0.72
C GLY A 10 8.79 2.94 -0.50
N VAL A 11 8.66 4.27 -0.65
CA VAL A 11 7.94 4.90 -1.76
C VAL A 11 8.59 4.59 -3.10
N VAL A 12 9.93 4.71 -3.21
CA VAL A 12 10.65 4.38 -4.44
C VAL A 12 10.43 2.91 -4.82
N ALA A 13 10.52 1.99 -3.85
CA ALA A 13 10.35 0.57 -4.13
C ALA A 13 8.91 0.21 -4.54
N VAL A 14 7.87 0.80 -3.91
CA VAL A 14 6.49 0.54 -4.34
C VAL A 14 6.18 1.14 -5.70
N SER A 15 6.84 2.22 -6.10
CA SER A 15 6.67 2.85 -7.41
C SER A 15 7.00 1.93 -8.60
N PHE A 16 7.85 0.92 -8.40
CA PHE A 16 8.11 -0.11 -9.42
C PHE A 16 6.90 -1.02 -9.67
N ALA A 17 5.92 -1.06 -8.76
CA ALA A 17 4.80 -2.00 -8.87
C ALA A 17 4.03 -1.83 -10.18
N ALA A 18 3.69 -0.59 -10.54
CA ALA A 18 2.96 -0.30 -11.78
C ALA A 18 3.68 -0.81 -13.03
N VAL A 19 5.00 -0.60 -13.11
CA VAL A 19 5.82 -1.07 -14.23
C VAL A 19 5.85 -2.60 -14.30
N PHE A 20 6.07 -3.28 -13.17
CA PHE A 20 6.12 -4.75 -13.15
C PHE A 20 4.76 -5.39 -13.43
N ILE A 21 3.65 -4.80 -12.94
CA ILE A 21 2.29 -5.26 -13.24
C ILE A 21 2.01 -5.11 -14.74
N ARG A 22 2.38 -3.98 -15.35
CA ARG A 22 2.18 -3.72 -16.78
C ARG A 22 2.96 -4.69 -17.67
N LEU A 23 4.13 -5.14 -17.22
CA LEU A 23 4.96 -6.09 -17.95
C LEU A 23 4.59 -7.56 -17.67
N ALA A 24 3.72 -7.82 -16.69
CA ALA A 24 3.23 -9.15 -16.36
C ALA A 24 1.95 -9.46 -17.13
N ASP A 25 2.02 -10.43 -18.05
CA ASP A 25 0.86 -10.90 -18.82
C ASP A 25 0.16 -12.05 -18.08
N ALA A 26 -0.68 -11.69 -17.10
CA ALA A 26 -1.44 -12.63 -16.28
C ALA A 26 -2.67 -11.95 -15.65
N PRO A 27 -3.71 -12.72 -15.28
CA PRO A 27 -4.85 -12.17 -14.56
C PRO A 27 -4.42 -11.44 -13.28
N PRO A 28 -5.00 -10.27 -12.96
CA PRO A 28 -4.63 -9.46 -11.81
C PRO A 28 -4.60 -10.22 -10.49
N MET A 29 -5.59 -11.09 -10.23
CA MET A 29 -5.64 -11.91 -9.01
C MET A 29 -4.46 -12.89 -8.89
N VAL A 30 -3.98 -13.43 -10.02
CA VAL A 30 -2.79 -14.31 -10.05
C VAL A 30 -1.54 -13.50 -9.69
N ILE A 31 -1.40 -12.30 -10.24
CA ILE A 31 -0.27 -11.40 -9.93
C ILE A 31 -0.25 -11.07 -8.42
N ALA A 32 -1.43 -10.69 -7.84
CA ALA A 32 -1.53 -10.41 -6.41
C ALA A 32 -1.18 -11.63 -5.55
N THR A 33 -1.68 -12.79 -5.92
CA THR A 33 -1.43 -14.04 -5.19
C THR A 33 0.04 -14.42 -5.24
N CYS A 34 0.65 -14.45 -6.42
CA CYS A 34 2.08 -14.76 -6.57
C CYS A 34 2.97 -13.79 -5.79
N ARG A 35 2.67 -12.48 -5.85
CA ARG A 35 3.35 -11.45 -5.06
C ARG A 35 3.34 -11.79 -3.57
N MET A 36 2.19 -12.13 -3.01
CA MET A 36 2.06 -12.40 -1.57
C MET A 36 2.61 -13.77 -1.17
N VAL A 37 2.40 -14.79 -1.99
CA VAL A 37 2.94 -16.15 -1.74
C VAL A 37 4.47 -16.14 -1.74
N ILE A 38 5.11 -15.51 -2.71
CA ILE A 38 6.57 -15.41 -2.79
C ILE A 38 7.11 -14.60 -1.59
N ALA A 39 6.48 -13.47 -1.26
CA ALA A 39 6.90 -12.67 -0.11
C ALA A 39 6.77 -13.44 1.22
N ALA A 40 5.69 -14.19 1.41
CA ALA A 40 5.48 -15.05 2.57
C ALA A 40 6.51 -16.19 2.61
N ALA A 41 6.78 -16.85 1.48
CA ALA A 41 7.75 -17.93 1.37
C ALA A 41 9.18 -17.48 1.73
N VAL A 42 9.52 -16.21 1.48
CA VAL A 42 10.81 -15.63 1.89
C VAL A 42 10.83 -15.28 3.37
N LEU A 43 9.79 -14.59 3.87
CA LEU A 43 9.82 -14.07 5.24
C LEU A 43 9.52 -15.12 6.31
N LEU A 44 8.63 -16.07 6.03
CA LEU A 44 8.19 -17.04 7.04
C LEU A 44 9.34 -17.91 7.58
N PRO A 45 10.23 -18.50 6.74
CA PRO A 45 11.40 -19.24 7.22
C PRO A 45 12.36 -18.36 8.03
N ILE A 46 12.62 -17.13 7.57
CA ILE A 46 13.51 -16.20 8.27
C ILE A 46 12.96 -15.83 9.64
N ALA A 47 11.65 -15.53 9.72
CA ALA A 47 10.99 -15.19 10.96
C ALA A 47 10.93 -16.38 11.93
N SER A 48 10.69 -17.59 11.44
CA SER A 48 10.62 -18.81 12.27
C SER A 48 11.94 -19.06 13.02
N ILE A 49 13.05 -18.77 12.38
CA ILE A 49 14.40 -18.96 12.96
C ILE A 49 14.75 -17.80 13.92
N LYS A 50 14.47 -16.54 13.51
CA LYS A 50 15.03 -15.34 14.15
C LYS A 50 14.13 -14.71 15.21
N SER A 51 12.80 -14.84 15.08
CA SER A 51 11.90 -13.91 15.74
C SER A 51 10.67 -14.54 16.40
N MET A 52 10.15 -15.67 15.96
CA MET A 52 8.87 -16.22 16.41
C MET A 52 8.80 -16.66 17.89
N LYS A 53 9.89 -16.61 18.64
CA LYS A 53 9.89 -16.95 20.09
C LYS A 53 8.95 -16.06 20.91
N GLY A 54 8.71 -14.81 20.47
CA GLY A 54 7.81 -13.85 21.13
C GLY A 54 6.32 -14.11 20.92
N LEU A 55 5.93 -14.93 19.94
CA LEU A 55 4.51 -15.16 19.57
C LEU A 55 3.70 -15.81 20.69
N ARG A 56 4.32 -16.61 21.54
CA ARG A 56 3.65 -17.24 22.72
C ARG A 56 3.15 -16.23 23.75
N ARG A 57 3.60 -14.97 23.67
CA ARG A 57 3.22 -13.88 24.57
C ARG A 57 2.10 -12.99 24.00
N LEU A 58 1.66 -13.24 22.78
CA LEU A 58 0.59 -12.47 22.17
C LEU A 58 -0.74 -12.76 22.84
N SER A 59 -1.46 -11.70 23.15
CA SER A 59 -2.83 -11.80 23.65
C SER A 59 -3.78 -12.26 22.52
N LYS A 60 -4.97 -12.76 22.89
CA LYS A 60 -6.02 -13.07 21.91
C LYS A 60 -6.37 -11.86 21.04
N ARG A 61 -6.32 -10.65 21.63
CA ARG A 61 -6.55 -9.39 20.90
C ARG A 61 -5.45 -9.15 19.84
N ASP A 62 -4.18 -9.39 20.18
CA ASP A 62 -3.07 -9.20 19.24
C ASP A 62 -3.18 -10.17 18.06
N VAL A 63 -3.54 -11.43 18.33
CA VAL A 63 -3.79 -12.44 17.29
C VAL A 63 -4.96 -12.01 16.39
N SER A 64 -6.07 -11.54 16.97
CA SER A 64 -7.21 -11.03 16.19
C SER A 64 -6.82 -9.84 15.33
N LEU A 65 -5.99 -8.92 15.82
CA LEU A 65 -5.49 -7.78 15.04
C LEU A 65 -4.57 -8.21 13.90
N ILE A 66 -3.72 -9.23 14.11
CA ILE A 66 -2.87 -9.79 13.05
C ILE A 66 -3.74 -10.43 11.95
N LEU A 67 -4.73 -11.24 12.33
CA LEU A 67 -5.65 -11.83 11.37
C LEU A 67 -6.44 -10.75 10.60
N LEU A 68 -6.94 -9.75 11.31
CA LEU A 68 -7.65 -8.64 10.70
C LEU A 68 -6.75 -7.85 9.73
N SER A 69 -5.49 -7.61 10.11
CA SER A 69 -4.50 -6.97 9.24
C SER A 69 -4.24 -7.79 7.97
N SER A 70 -4.16 -9.13 8.08
CA SER A 70 -4.01 -10.04 6.95
C SER A 70 -5.21 -9.98 6.00
N ILE A 71 -6.43 -9.94 6.56
CA ILE A 71 -7.67 -9.79 5.80
C ILE A 71 -7.68 -8.47 5.05
N PHE A 72 -7.40 -7.36 5.73
CA PHE A 72 -7.42 -6.04 5.10
C PHE A 72 -6.32 -5.86 4.06
N LEU A 73 -5.14 -6.47 4.25
CA LEU A 73 -4.09 -6.47 3.22
C LEU A 73 -4.51 -7.29 1.99
N ALA A 74 -5.12 -8.46 2.19
CA ALA A 74 -5.65 -9.27 1.10
C ALA A 74 -6.78 -8.55 0.35
N LEU A 75 -7.71 -7.92 1.09
CA LEU A 75 -8.80 -7.12 0.51
C LEU A 75 -8.23 -5.92 -0.28
N HIS A 76 -7.24 -5.23 0.27
CA HIS A 76 -6.59 -4.12 -0.45
C HIS A 76 -6.08 -4.55 -1.81
N PHE A 77 -5.25 -5.60 -1.88
CA PHE A 77 -4.72 -6.06 -3.16
C PHE A 77 -5.78 -6.70 -4.05
N GLY A 78 -6.63 -7.56 -3.50
CA GLY A 78 -7.68 -8.23 -4.25
C GLY A 78 -8.66 -7.24 -4.88
N LEU A 79 -9.20 -6.31 -4.11
CA LEU A 79 -10.17 -5.31 -4.58
C LEU A 79 -9.54 -4.31 -5.55
N TRP A 80 -8.33 -3.79 -5.22
CA TRP A 80 -7.64 -2.85 -6.09
C TRP A 80 -7.34 -3.46 -7.45
N ILE A 81 -6.74 -4.64 -7.46
CA ILE A 81 -6.33 -5.28 -8.70
C ILE A 81 -7.56 -5.69 -9.51
N THR A 82 -8.62 -6.21 -8.86
CA THR A 82 -9.90 -6.51 -9.54
C THR A 82 -10.57 -5.24 -10.09
N SER A 83 -10.39 -4.08 -9.44
CA SER A 83 -10.96 -2.83 -9.96
C SER A 83 -10.48 -2.48 -11.36
N LEU A 84 -9.26 -2.90 -11.72
CA LEU A 84 -8.66 -2.65 -13.03
C LEU A 84 -9.37 -3.36 -14.19
N ASP A 85 -10.15 -4.41 -13.91
CA ASP A 85 -10.98 -5.10 -14.90
C ASP A 85 -12.27 -4.33 -15.21
N TYR A 86 -12.69 -3.40 -14.33
CA TYR A 86 -13.99 -2.72 -14.41
C TYR A 86 -13.88 -1.21 -14.65
N THR A 87 -12.75 -0.59 -14.33
CA THR A 87 -12.56 0.86 -14.51
C THR A 87 -11.19 1.15 -15.13
N SER A 88 -10.97 2.39 -15.56
CA SER A 88 -9.66 2.81 -16.07
C SER A 88 -8.59 2.72 -14.98
N ILE A 89 -7.35 2.48 -15.38
CA ILE A 89 -6.18 2.51 -14.48
C ILE A 89 -6.14 3.84 -13.73
N ALA A 90 -6.40 4.94 -14.43
CA ALA A 90 -6.41 6.28 -13.87
C ALA A 90 -7.44 6.44 -12.75
N SER A 91 -8.71 6.04 -12.98
CA SER A 91 -9.76 6.09 -11.96
C SER A 91 -9.42 5.20 -10.77
N SER A 92 -8.97 3.97 -11.03
CA SER A 92 -8.56 3.02 -9.98
C SER A 92 -7.43 3.59 -9.11
N VAL A 93 -6.38 4.16 -9.71
CA VAL A 93 -5.24 4.73 -8.99
C VAL A 93 -5.66 5.96 -8.16
N VAL A 94 -6.46 6.87 -8.72
CA VAL A 94 -6.98 8.03 -7.96
C VAL A 94 -7.73 7.59 -6.71
N LEU A 95 -8.59 6.59 -6.85
CA LEU A 95 -9.45 6.15 -5.76
C LEU A 95 -8.69 5.32 -4.73
N VAL A 96 -7.84 4.37 -5.14
CA VAL A 96 -7.08 3.57 -4.17
C VAL A 96 -6.05 4.39 -3.40
N THR A 97 -5.47 5.41 -4.01
CA THR A 97 -4.53 6.31 -3.32
C THR A 97 -5.21 7.32 -2.41
N SER A 98 -6.55 7.36 -2.35
CA SER A 98 -7.29 8.20 -1.38
C SER A 98 -7.22 7.69 0.07
N HIS A 99 -6.52 6.58 0.35
CA HIS A 99 -6.36 5.99 1.69
C HIS A 99 -5.88 6.96 2.80
N PRO A 100 -5.13 8.06 2.56
CA PRO A 100 -4.82 9.02 3.62
C PRO A 100 -6.05 9.69 4.23
N ALA A 101 -7.11 9.89 3.44
CA ALA A 101 -8.37 10.42 3.96
C ALA A 101 -9.01 9.43 4.96
N PHE A 102 -9.02 8.14 4.65
CA PHE A 102 -9.50 7.10 5.55
C PHE A 102 -8.63 6.96 6.80
N VAL A 103 -7.29 7.03 6.67
CA VAL A 103 -6.39 7.04 7.82
C VAL A 103 -6.69 8.23 8.71
N ALA A 104 -6.86 9.43 8.17
CA ALA A 104 -7.18 10.64 8.91
C ALA A 104 -8.50 10.50 9.70
N ILE A 105 -9.55 10.03 9.02
CA ILE A 105 -10.88 9.82 9.62
C ILE A 105 -10.80 8.76 10.73
N LEU A 106 -10.21 7.61 10.46
CA LEU A 106 -10.09 6.51 11.42
C LEU A 106 -9.23 6.89 12.63
N SER A 107 -8.12 7.62 12.43
CA SER A 107 -7.29 8.13 13.52
C SER A 107 -8.06 9.08 14.43
N TYR A 108 -8.89 9.94 13.86
CA TYR A 108 -9.75 10.81 14.65
C TYR A 108 -10.75 10.03 15.52
N PHE A 109 -11.44 9.04 14.96
CA PHE A 109 -12.43 8.24 15.70
C PHE A 109 -11.80 7.30 16.73
N LEU A 110 -10.67 6.66 16.39
CA LEU A 110 -10.04 5.65 17.26
C LEU A 110 -9.21 6.27 18.39
N TRP A 111 -8.50 7.36 18.10
CA TRP A 111 -7.57 7.98 19.06
C TRP A 111 -7.91 9.42 19.41
N ARG A 112 -9.01 9.98 18.87
CA ARG A 112 -9.39 11.40 18.97
C ARG A 112 -8.25 12.34 18.54
N GLU A 113 -7.39 11.87 17.65
CA GLU A 113 -6.30 12.64 17.08
C GLU A 113 -6.87 13.75 16.20
N ARG A 114 -6.74 15.00 16.66
CA ARG A 114 -7.15 16.17 15.88
C ARG A 114 -6.01 16.57 14.97
N LEU A 115 -6.19 16.36 13.68
CA LEU A 115 -5.22 16.84 12.70
C LEU A 115 -5.24 18.36 12.63
N ASN A 116 -4.05 18.96 12.57
CA ASN A 116 -3.89 20.38 12.29
C ASN A 116 -4.47 20.70 10.90
N ARG A 117 -5.07 21.90 10.76
CA ARG A 117 -5.63 22.38 9.49
C ARG A 117 -4.62 22.36 8.34
N LEU A 118 -3.34 22.61 8.63
CA LEU A 118 -2.28 22.54 7.63
C LEU A 118 -2.00 21.12 7.15
N ILE A 119 -2.08 20.11 8.05
CA ILE A 119 -1.98 18.69 7.67
C ILE A 119 -3.16 18.32 6.77
N ILE A 120 -4.39 18.71 7.12
CA ILE A 120 -5.58 18.47 6.30
C ILE A 120 -5.42 19.15 4.93
N GLY A 121 -4.96 20.41 4.89
CA GLY A 121 -4.67 21.13 3.66
C GLY A 121 -3.63 20.41 2.79
N GLY A 122 -2.55 19.93 3.38
CA GLY A 122 -1.52 19.15 2.68
C GLY A 122 -2.04 17.84 2.09
N ILE A 123 -2.92 17.13 2.82
CA ILE A 123 -3.60 15.92 2.31
C ILE A 123 -4.47 16.27 1.10
N ILE A 124 -5.28 17.33 1.20
CA ILE A 124 -6.16 17.78 0.11
C ILE A 124 -5.33 18.15 -1.13
N VAL A 125 -4.25 18.91 -0.97
CA VAL A 125 -3.36 19.31 -2.07
C VAL A 125 -2.73 18.07 -2.73
N ALA A 126 -2.24 17.11 -1.95
CA ALA A 126 -1.66 15.89 -2.49
C ALA A 126 -2.70 15.03 -3.23
N LEU A 127 -3.91 14.87 -2.69
CA LEU A 127 -5.00 14.15 -3.35
C LEU A 127 -5.45 14.86 -4.63
N ALA A 128 -5.51 16.20 -4.65
CA ALA A 128 -5.77 16.96 -5.86
C ALA A 128 -4.71 16.70 -6.93
N GLY A 129 -3.44 16.59 -6.54
CA GLY A 129 -2.35 16.22 -7.44
C GLY A 129 -2.54 14.83 -8.07
N VAL A 130 -2.99 13.83 -7.31
CA VAL A 130 -3.33 12.50 -7.85
C VAL A 130 -4.45 12.58 -8.89
N VAL A 131 -5.48 13.39 -8.63
CA VAL A 131 -6.57 13.61 -9.59
C VAL A 131 -6.03 14.27 -10.87
N VAL A 132 -5.16 15.27 -10.75
CA VAL A 132 -4.57 15.98 -11.91
C VAL A 132 -3.73 15.04 -12.76
N ILE A 133 -2.87 14.19 -12.17
CA ILE A 133 -2.08 13.19 -12.92
C ILE A 133 -2.99 12.32 -13.79
N ASN A 134 -4.11 11.88 -13.24
CA ASN A 134 -4.96 10.88 -13.88
C ASN A 134 -6.18 11.50 -14.62
N TYR A 135 -6.26 12.84 -14.73
CA TYR A 135 -7.45 13.54 -15.20
C TYR A 135 -7.96 13.05 -16.56
N ASN A 136 -7.07 12.86 -17.54
CA ASN A 136 -7.43 12.44 -18.90
C ASN A 136 -7.91 10.98 -18.98
N GLY A 137 -7.65 10.18 -17.99
CA GLY A 137 -8.01 8.76 -17.94
C GLY A 137 -9.15 8.43 -16.97
N LEU A 138 -9.79 9.43 -16.35
CA LEU A 138 -10.90 9.20 -15.43
C LEU A 138 -12.12 8.64 -16.18
N SER A 139 -12.72 7.59 -15.64
CA SER A 139 -13.93 6.95 -16.16
C SER A 139 -15.09 7.14 -15.21
N PHE A 140 -16.23 7.62 -15.74
CA PHE A 140 -17.45 7.91 -14.98
C PHE A 140 -18.70 7.21 -15.56
N ASP A 141 -18.52 6.25 -16.48
CA ASP A 141 -19.62 5.46 -17.02
C ASP A 141 -20.15 4.43 -16.01
N TYR A 142 -21.32 3.84 -16.31
CA TYR A 142 -21.97 2.88 -15.41
C TYR A 142 -21.15 1.61 -15.16
N GLN A 143 -20.41 1.12 -16.14
CA GLN A 143 -19.55 -0.07 -16.00
C GLN A 143 -18.39 0.23 -15.05
N SER A 144 -17.85 1.44 -15.09
CA SER A 144 -16.76 1.88 -14.22
C SER A 144 -17.17 2.06 -12.77
N LEU A 145 -18.48 2.17 -12.46
CA LEU A 145 -18.96 2.42 -11.10
C LEU A 145 -18.54 1.30 -10.15
N LEU A 146 -18.65 0.05 -10.57
CA LEU A 146 -18.20 -1.10 -9.76
C LEU A 146 -16.69 -1.05 -9.51
N GLY A 147 -15.89 -0.84 -10.55
CA GLY A 147 -14.44 -0.71 -10.42
C GLY A 147 -14.03 0.43 -9.50
N ASN A 148 -14.70 1.58 -9.63
CA ASN A 148 -14.47 2.74 -8.77
C ASN A 148 -14.82 2.44 -7.30
N LEU A 149 -15.91 1.71 -7.03
CA LEU A 149 -16.27 1.29 -5.67
C LEU A 149 -15.24 0.30 -5.11
N LEU A 150 -14.79 -0.67 -5.90
CA LEU A 150 -13.77 -1.63 -5.49
C LEU A 150 -12.45 -0.93 -5.14
N ALA A 151 -12.00 0.05 -5.94
CA ALA A 151 -10.80 0.83 -5.67
C ALA A 151 -10.93 1.66 -4.38
N LEU A 152 -12.10 2.26 -4.13
CA LEU A 152 -12.36 3.01 -2.90
C LEU A 152 -12.39 2.11 -1.66
N LEU A 153 -13.00 0.93 -1.76
CA LEU A 153 -12.96 -0.08 -0.69
C LEU A 153 -11.53 -0.59 -0.44
N ALA A 154 -10.73 -0.72 -1.50
CA ALA A 154 -9.31 -1.05 -1.36
C ALA A 154 -8.53 0.04 -0.64
N ALA A 155 -8.84 1.33 -0.87
CA ALA A 155 -8.27 2.46 -0.14
C ALA A 155 -8.64 2.40 1.35
N PHE A 156 -9.89 2.14 1.68
CA PHE A 156 -10.33 1.93 3.06
C PHE A 156 -9.56 0.76 3.70
N ALA A 157 -9.45 -0.37 3.00
CA ALA A 157 -8.73 -1.55 3.49
C ALA A 157 -7.25 -1.23 3.78
N MET A 158 -6.58 -0.47 2.92
CA MET A 158 -5.21 0.00 3.15
C MET A 158 -5.10 0.89 4.39
N GLY A 159 -6.06 1.80 4.58
CA GLY A 159 -6.12 2.65 5.76
C GLY A 159 -6.22 1.85 7.06
N VAL A 160 -7.13 0.88 7.11
CA VAL A 160 -7.29 -0.01 8.29
C VAL A 160 -6.03 -0.84 8.53
N TYR A 161 -5.45 -1.43 7.47
CA TYR A 161 -4.19 -2.17 7.55
C TYR A 161 -3.06 -1.35 8.18
N LEU A 162 -2.84 -0.12 7.72
CA LEU A 162 -1.81 0.77 8.25
C LEU A 162 -2.05 1.12 9.73
N ILE A 163 -3.30 1.37 10.11
CA ILE A 163 -3.70 1.67 11.49
C ILE A 163 -3.45 0.49 12.42
N ILE A 164 -3.81 -0.72 12.01
CA ILE A 164 -3.55 -1.94 12.79
C ILE A 164 -2.04 -2.14 12.96
N GLY A 165 -1.25 -1.92 11.90
CA GLY A 165 0.21 -1.96 11.97
C GLY A 165 0.78 -0.99 13.00
N GLY A 166 0.20 0.23 13.09
CA GLY A 166 0.52 1.22 14.11
C GLY A 166 0.19 0.77 15.53
N GLN A 167 -0.94 0.07 15.73
CA GLN A 167 -1.32 -0.46 17.07
C GLN A 167 -0.42 -1.61 17.53
N LEU A 168 0.05 -2.44 16.60
CA LEU A 168 0.87 -3.62 16.91
C LEU A 168 2.37 -3.32 17.01
N LYS A 169 2.80 -2.10 16.69
CA LYS A 169 4.23 -1.74 16.59
C LYS A 169 5.08 -2.03 17.84
N THR A 170 4.49 -1.94 19.03
CA THR A 170 5.16 -2.19 20.32
C THR A 170 4.93 -3.60 20.87
N ARG A 171 4.01 -4.38 20.27
CA ARG A 171 3.57 -5.68 20.80
C ARG A 171 4.22 -6.87 20.11
N ILE A 172 4.57 -6.72 18.84
CA ILE A 172 5.22 -7.75 18.02
C ILE A 172 6.36 -7.12 17.24
N ASP A 173 7.48 -7.82 17.09
CA ASP A 173 8.57 -7.37 16.25
C ASP A 173 8.15 -7.31 14.76
N LEU A 174 8.86 -6.49 13.98
CA LEU A 174 8.50 -6.24 12.59
C LEU A 174 8.55 -7.51 11.73
N LEU A 175 9.57 -8.33 11.90
CA LEU A 175 9.78 -9.51 11.07
C LEU A 175 8.68 -10.54 11.29
N SER A 176 8.31 -10.82 12.55
CA SER A 176 7.19 -11.69 12.90
C SER A 176 5.86 -11.13 12.39
N TYR A 177 5.63 -9.82 12.54
CA TYR A 177 4.43 -9.16 12.04
C TYR A 177 4.28 -9.34 10.53
N LEU A 178 5.32 -8.99 9.76
CA LEU A 178 5.29 -9.10 8.30
C LEU A 178 5.13 -10.55 7.83
N ALA A 179 5.84 -11.49 8.44
CA ALA A 179 5.72 -12.90 8.09
C ALA A 179 4.29 -13.42 8.29
N LEU A 180 3.65 -13.08 9.41
CA LEU A 180 2.29 -13.51 9.71
C LEU A 180 1.26 -12.87 8.78
N ILE A 181 1.31 -11.54 8.58
CA ILE A 181 0.32 -10.86 7.75
C ILE A 181 0.46 -11.19 6.26
N TYR A 182 1.71 -11.33 5.76
CA TYR A 182 1.91 -11.72 4.36
C TYR A 182 1.49 -13.17 4.12
N SER A 183 1.75 -14.07 5.07
CA SER A 183 1.26 -15.46 5.00
C SER A 183 -0.26 -15.54 5.05
N GLY A 184 -0.88 -14.81 5.97
CA GLY A 184 -2.34 -14.74 6.07
C GLY A 184 -2.98 -14.17 4.80
N ALA A 185 -2.46 -13.06 4.29
CA ALA A 185 -2.92 -12.47 3.03
C ALA A 185 -2.69 -13.40 1.83
N ALA A 186 -1.54 -14.09 1.78
CA ALA A 186 -1.24 -15.07 0.73
C ALA A 186 -2.26 -16.23 0.73
N VAL A 187 -2.61 -16.76 1.89
CA VAL A 187 -3.62 -17.84 2.01
C VAL A 187 -4.98 -17.36 1.51
N ILE A 188 -5.40 -16.16 1.90
CA ILE A 188 -6.70 -15.60 1.49
C ILE A 188 -6.75 -15.36 -0.02
N LEU A 189 -5.70 -14.73 -0.60
CA LEU A 189 -5.63 -14.46 -2.03
C LEU A 189 -5.51 -15.75 -2.85
N LEU A 190 -4.72 -16.72 -2.37
CA LEU A 190 -4.61 -18.03 -3.01
C LEU A 190 -5.97 -18.75 -3.05
N ALA A 191 -6.68 -18.78 -1.93
CA ALA A 191 -8.02 -19.37 -1.86
C ALA A 191 -8.98 -18.66 -2.84
N ALA A 192 -8.98 -17.31 -2.87
CA ALA A 192 -9.82 -16.55 -3.80
C ALA A 192 -9.46 -16.86 -5.26
N THR A 193 -8.18 -16.88 -5.63
CA THR A 193 -7.70 -17.19 -6.98
C THR A 193 -8.14 -18.57 -7.44
N LEU A 194 -8.05 -19.59 -6.56
CA LEU A 194 -8.47 -20.96 -6.87
C LEU A 194 -9.99 -21.06 -6.99
N ILE A 195 -10.75 -20.40 -6.11
CA ILE A 195 -12.24 -20.36 -6.17
C ILE A 195 -12.71 -19.69 -7.48
N MET A 196 -11.99 -18.65 -7.95
CA MET A 196 -12.28 -17.99 -9.22
C MET A 196 -11.85 -18.83 -10.44
N GLY A 197 -11.21 -19.98 -10.27
CA GLY A 197 -10.81 -20.89 -11.33
C GLY A 197 -9.55 -20.47 -12.09
N TYR A 198 -8.78 -19.49 -11.59
CA TYR A 198 -7.54 -19.08 -12.24
C TYR A 198 -6.41 -20.08 -11.99
N SER A 199 -5.66 -20.40 -13.05
CA SER A 199 -4.42 -21.18 -12.94
C SER A 199 -3.25 -20.32 -12.45
N LEU A 200 -2.38 -20.89 -11.63
CA LEU A 200 -1.11 -20.25 -11.22
C LEU A 200 0.05 -20.65 -12.14
N SER A 201 -0.18 -21.50 -13.15
CA SER A 201 0.83 -21.99 -14.07
C SER A 201 0.44 -21.73 -15.53
N GLY A 202 1.43 -21.86 -16.42
CA GLY A 202 1.21 -21.66 -17.87
C GLY A 202 1.57 -20.27 -18.38
N TYR A 203 2.18 -19.41 -17.55
CA TYR A 203 2.64 -18.09 -17.95
C TYR A 203 4.05 -18.08 -18.50
N SER A 204 4.42 -17.03 -19.22
CA SER A 204 5.77 -16.86 -19.77
C SER A 204 6.83 -16.68 -18.66
N GLY A 205 8.09 -17.00 -18.97
CA GLY A 205 9.20 -16.74 -18.04
C GLY A 205 9.33 -15.27 -17.65
N GLN A 206 9.01 -14.35 -18.58
CA GLN A 206 8.97 -12.90 -18.28
C GLN A 206 7.89 -12.57 -17.26
N THR A 207 6.70 -13.12 -17.38
CA THR A 207 5.60 -12.92 -16.43
C THR A 207 5.98 -13.39 -15.03
N TYR A 208 6.57 -14.60 -14.92
CA TYR A 208 7.08 -15.08 -13.63
C TYR A 208 8.18 -14.20 -13.05
N LEU A 209 9.10 -13.70 -13.89
CA LEU A 209 10.13 -12.76 -13.45
C LEU A 209 9.52 -11.48 -12.89
N MET A 210 8.50 -10.91 -13.54
CA MET A 210 7.79 -9.72 -13.05
C MET A 210 7.07 -9.99 -11.73
N MET A 211 6.45 -11.15 -11.55
CA MET A 211 5.83 -11.57 -10.28
C MET A 211 6.87 -11.69 -9.15
N VAL A 212 8.04 -12.25 -9.43
CA VAL A 212 9.15 -12.33 -8.46
C VAL A 212 9.65 -10.93 -8.11
N LEU A 213 9.88 -10.07 -9.09
CA LEU A 213 10.30 -8.68 -8.85
C LEU A 213 9.26 -7.90 -8.06
N LEU A 214 7.95 -8.10 -8.31
CA LEU A 214 6.85 -7.54 -7.51
C LEU A 214 6.91 -7.98 -6.05
N ALA A 215 7.26 -9.24 -5.79
CA ALA A 215 7.41 -9.74 -4.43
C ALA A 215 8.69 -9.18 -3.76
N LEU A 216 9.80 -9.11 -4.47
CA LEU A 216 11.07 -8.69 -3.88
C LEU A 216 11.14 -7.17 -3.69
N VAL A 217 10.81 -6.38 -4.71
CA VAL A 217 11.01 -4.92 -4.66
C VAL A 217 9.81 -4.21 -4.04
N PRO A 218 8.61 -4.15 -4.65
CA PRO A 218 7.49 -3.46 -4.03
C PRO A 218 7.01 -4.07 -2.71
N GLN A 219 7.03 -5.40 -2.56
CA GLN A 219 6.50 -6.03 -1.36
C GLN A 219 7.54 -6.13 -0.24
N LEU A 220 8.65 -6.84 -0.46
CA LEU A 220 9.63 -7.11 0.60
C LEU A 220 10.47 -5.88 0.94
N ILE A 221 10.86 -5.05 -0.02
CA ILE A 221 11.55 -3.81 0.27
C ILE A 221 10.54 -2.70 0.53
N GLY A 222 9.62 -2.44 -0.37
CA GLY A 222 8.69 -1.31 -0.33
C GLY A 222 7.75 -1.36 0.87
N HIS A 223 6.76 -2.26 0.84
CA HIS A 223 5.79 -2.38 1.93
C HIS A 223 6.41 -2.70 3.29
N SER A 224 7.52 -3.47 3.34
CA SER A 224 8.19 -3.72 4.61
C SER A 224 8.86 -2.46 5.17
N SER A 225 9.43 -1.60 4.30
CA SER A 225 9.95 -0.29 4.71
C SER A 225 8.84 0.64 5.18
N LEU A 226 7.68 0.66 4.51
CA LEU A 226 6.52 1.43 4.96
C LEU A 226 6.01 0.95 6.33
N ASN A 227 5.96 -0.36 6.56
CA ASN A 227 5.62 -0.92 7.87
C ASN A 227 6.66 -0.61 8.95
N LEU A 228 7.95 -0.56 8.59
CA LEU A 228 8.98 -0.06 9.49
C LEU A 228 8.76 1.41 9.81
N ALA A 229 8.41 2.23 8.81
CA ALA A 229 8.15 3.64 9.00
C ALA A 229 6.95 3.91 9.93
N VAL A 230 5.87 3.09 9.86
CA VAL A 230 4.73 3.15 10.79
C VAL A 230 5.16 2.98 12.25
N ARG A 231 6.30 2.31 12.51
CA ARG A 231 6.87 2.18 13.86
C ARG A 231 7.65 3.41 14.31
N LEU A 232 8.09 4.23 13.39
CA LEU A 232 9.00 5.35 13.62
C LEU A 232 8.31 6.72 13.59
N VAL A 233 7.23 6.83 12.82
CA VAL A 233 6.49 8.10 12.63
C VAL A 233 4.97 7.85 12.65
N PRO A 234 4.13 8.90 12.78
CA PRO A 234 2.68 8.77 12.74
C PRO A 234 2.19 8.09 11.46
N VAL A 235 1.15 7.25 11.58
CA VAL A 235 0.54 6.51 10.46
C VAL A 235 0.04 7.47 9.36
N THR A 236 -0.52 8.61 9.75
CA THR A 236 -0.96 9.67 8.82
C THR A 236 0.19 10.14 7.93
N LEU A 237 1.40 10.34 8.50
CA LEU A 237 2.56 10.75 7.71
C LEU A 237 2.97 9.66 6.71
N VAL A 238 2.97 8.39 7.12
CA VAL A 238 3.28 7.26 6.24
C VAL A 238 2.27 7.19 5.10
N SER A 239 0.97 7.29 5.41
CA SER A 239 -0.09 7.23 4.40
C SER A 239 0.04 8.36 3.37
N VAL A 240 0.35 9.58 3.79
CA VAL A 240 0.56 10.71 2.87
C VAL A 240 1.83 10.52 2.04
N ALA A 241 2.91 10.00 2.62
CA ALA A 241 4.15 9.76 1.88
C ALA A 241 3.96 8.75 0.73
N ILE A 242 3.07 7.76 0.90
CA ILE A 242 2.73 6.79 -0.15
C ILE A 242 2.11 7.48 -1.39
N LEU A 243 1.50 8.67 -1.26
CA LEU A 243 1.05 9.47 -2.41
C LEU A 243 2.20 9.86 -3.36
N GLY A 244 3.45 9.71 -2.95
CA GLY A 244 4.61 9.82 -3.83
C GLY A 244 4.74 8.67 -4.84
N GLU A 245 4.03 7.54 -4.64
CA GLU A 245 4.08 6.38 -5.54
C GLU A 245 3.68 6.72 -6.98
N PRO A 246 2.57 7.41 -7.28
CA PRO A 246 2.24 7.83 -8.64
C PRO A 246 3.34 8.67 -9.30
N VAL A 247 3.99 9.56 -8.55
CA VAL A 247 5.10 10.38 -9.07
C VAL A 247 6.29 9.49 -9.43
N GLY A 248 6.67 8.58 -8.53
CA GLY A 248 7.73 7.61 -8.77
C GLY A 248 7.41 6.67 -9.94
N ALA A 249 6.16 6.21 -10.05
CA ALA A 249 5.71 5.35 -11.15
C ALA A 249 5.80 6.05 -12.51
N THR A 250 5.41 7.34 -12.58
CA THR A 250 5.55 8.16 -13.80
C THR A 250 7.01 8.31 -14.21
N LEU A 251 7.91 8.61 -13.26
CA LEU A 251 9.34 8.71 -13.54
C LEU A 251 9.94 7.38 -14.03
N LEU A 252 9.58 6.28 -13.39
CA LEU A 252 10.05 4.94 -13.78
C LEU A 252 9.46 4.50 -15.12
N GLY A 253 8.21 4.83 -15.42
CA GLY A 253 7.60 4.64 -16.74
C GLY A 253 8.37 5.36 -17.83
N GLY A 254 8.77 6.61 -17.59
CA GLY A 254 9.63 7.37 -18.49
C GLY A 254 11.01 6.72 -18.69
N LEU A 255 11.65 6.31 -17.62
CA LEU A 255 13.01 5.74 -17.67
C LEU A 255 13.06 4.32 -18.26
N ILE A 256 12.07 3.48 -17.94
CA ILE A 256 12.08 2.04 -18.30
C ILE A 256 11.30 1.77 -19.59
N LEU A 257 10.17 2.45 -19.79
CA LEU A 257 9.26 2.23 -20.93
C LEU A 257 9.42 3.31 -22.01
N GLY A 258 10.22 4.35 -21.78
CA GLY A 258 10.41 5.46 -22.73
C GLY A 258 9.20 6.40 -22.84
N GLU A 259 8.28 6.37 -21.89
CA GLU A 259 7.07 7.20 -21.87
C GLU A 259 7.39 8.59 -21.34
N LEU A 260 7.31 9.63 -22.17
CA LEU A 260 7.53 11.00 -21.70
C LEU A 260 6.37 11.45 -20.80
N PRO A 261 6.66 12.05 -19.61
CA PRO A 261 5.62 12.53 -18.74
C PRO A 261 4.79 13.64 -19.40
N THR A 262 3.48 13.56 -19.29
CA THR A 262 2.55 14.57 -19.75
C THR A 262 2.58 15.81 -18.85
N VAL A 263 2.05 16.94 -19.35
CA VAL A 263 1.92 18.17 -18.55
C VAL A 263 1.12 17.91 -17.26
N ASN A 264 0.05 17.11 -17.32
CA ASN A 264 -0.75 16.76 -16.15
C ASN A 264 0.05 15.97 -15.12
N GLU A 265 0.90 15.03 -15.56
CA GLU A 265 1.77 14.25 -14.65
C GLU A 265 2.81 15.15 -13.97
N ILE A 266 3.37 16.13 -14.68
CA ILE A 266 4.31 17.10 -14.08
C ILE A 266 3.59 17.99 -13.05
N VAL A 267 2.46 18.60 -13.42
CA VAL A 267 1.71 19.52 -12.55
C VAL A 267 1.17 18.77 -11.32
N GLY A 268 0.54 17.61 -11.54
CA GLY A 268 0.01 16.79 -10.46
C GLY A 268 1.10 16.25 -9.55
N GLY A 269 2.26 15.87 -10.11
CA GLY A 269 3.44 15.46 -9.34
C GLY A 269 3.95 16.57 -8.41
N LEU A 270 4.02 17.81 -8.90
CA LEU A 270 4.39 18.97 -8.08
C LEU A 270 3.39 19.24 -6.95
N LEU A 271 2.08 19.11 -7.21
CA LEU A 271 1.05 19.21 -6.17
C LEU A 271 1.20 18.10 -5.11
N ILE A 272 1.44 16.85 -5.51
CA ILE A 272 1.68 15.74 -4.58
C ILE A 272 2.88 16.04 -3.68
N LEU A 273 4.02 16.38 -4.27
CA LEU A 273 5.24 16.69 -3.52
C LEU A 273 5.07 17.89 -2.59
N GLY A 274 4.35 18.93 -3.04
CA GLY A 274 3.98 20.09 -2.21
C GLY A 274 3.09 19.71 -1.02
N GLY A 275 2.07 18.89 -1.24
CA GLY A 275 1.19 18.37 -0.19
C GLY A 275 1.96 17.52 0.83
N ILE A 276 2.80 16.59 0.37
CA ILE A 276 3.68 15.79 1.24
C ILE A 276 4.59 16.69 2.07
N PHE A 277 5.21 17.70 1.45
CA PHE A 277 6.09 18.65 2.15
C PHE A 277 5.36 19.42 3.26
N ILE A 278 4.13 19.88 2.99
CA ILE A 278 3.29 20.55 4.00
C ILE A 278 3.05 19.61 5.19
N VAL A 279 2.64 18.36 4.94
CA VAL A 279 2.39 17.37 6.01
C VAL A 279 3.68 17.07 6.79
N LEU A 280 4.79 16.85 6.11
CA LEU A 280 6.10 16.59 6.73
C LEU A 280 6.52 17.71 7.69
N ARG A 281 6.32 18.97 7.29
CA ARG A 281 6.70 20.13 8.12
C ARG A 281 5.85 20.32 9.38
N HIS A 282 4.58 19.89 9.32
CA HIS A 282 3.61 20.16 10.39
C HIS A 282 3.29 18.92 11.24
N THR A 283 3.89 17.77 10.92
CA THR A 283 3.80 16.56 11.74
C THR A 283 4.98 16.54 12.72
N SER A 284 4.69 16.76 14.01
CA SER A 284 5.71 16.69 15.08
C SER A 284 6.12 15.24 15.31
N PRO A 285 7.43 14.92 15.48
CA PRO A 285 7.91 13.57 15.83
C PRO A 285 7.39 13.05 17.18
N GLY A 286 6.86 13.92 18.05
CA GLY A 286 6.41 13.59 19.40
C GLY A 286 4.96 13.09 19.54
N LEU A 287 4.17 13.00 18.46
CA LEU A 287 2.78 12.49 18.52
C LEU A 287 2.69 10.96 18.74
N THR A 288 3.82 10.26 18.86
CA THR A 288 3.85 8.82 19.13
C THR A 288 3.60 8.46 20.60
N ASP A 289 3.67 9.42 21.55
CA ASP A 289 3.60 9.14 22.98
C ASP A 289 2.15 9.09 23.53
N GLY A 290 1.16 9.48 22.74
CA GLY A 290 -0.26 9.44 23.12
C GLY A 290 -0.92 8.05 23.03
N ILE A 291 -0.25 7.05 22.46
CA ILE A 291 -0.82 5.70 22.18
C ILE A 291 -0.53 4.70 23.31
N THR A 292 0.23 5.10 24.34
CA THR A 292 0.64 4.23 25.47
C THR A 292 -0.10 4.53 26.77
N ARG A 293 -1.23 5.23 26.76
CA ARG A 293 -2.10 5.39 27.94
C ARG A 293 -3.44 4.70 27.76
#